data_8c1e55933129a9bcb37f0cf0073ac6a9
#
_entry.id   8c1e55933129a9bcb37f0cf0073ac6a9
#
_cell.length_a   1.000
_cell.length_b   1.000
_cell.length_c   1.000
_cell.angle_alpha   90.00
_cell.angle_beta   90.00
_cell.angle_gamma   90.00
#
_symmetry.space_group_name_H-M   'P 1'
#
loop_
_entity.id
_entity.type
_entity.pdbx_description
1 polymer ?
#
loop_
_entity_poly.entity_id
_entity_poly.type
_entity_poly.pdbx_seq_one_letter_code
_entity_poly.pdbx_strand_id
1 'polypeptide(L)'
;MHAGYDPKHDSGQVTTMRRRTLSVITVRRKPGDPRRGWLTAGALALPVALGRGGVRANKREGDGGTPLGKFRPKRVWWRNDRHGRPPTYLPLRRIRREDGWCEDPADRHYNQPVRVPQSSAADRLTRPDGLYDYIVEIDHNTRPRVAGRGSAVFIHIARPGFAPTAGCVALEAKALRNLLARLGPRTRIRIV
;
A
#
# COMPACT_ATOMS: atom_id res chain seq x y z
N MET A 1 50.52 -30.83 -37.69
CA MET A 1 49.33 -30.05 -38.00
C MET A 1 48.40 -30.09 -36.78
N HIS A 2 48.44 -29.06 -35.93
CA HIS A 2 47.54 -28.94 -34.79
C HIS A 2 46.53 -27.81 -35.08
N ALA A 3 45.26 -28.20 -35.24
CA ALA A 3 44.17 -27.27 -35.39
C ALA A 3 43.79 -26.69 -34.01
N GLY A 4 43.92 -25.37 -33.83
CA GLY A 4 43.51 -24.66 -32.63
C GLY A 4 41.99 -24.54 -32.58
N TYR A 5 41.41 -24.91 -31.44
CA TYR A 5 40.01 -24.69 -31.09
C TYR A 5 39.89 -23.30 -30.45
N ASP A 6 39.19 -22.38 -31.11
CA ASP A 6 38.89 -21.07 -30.61
C ASP A 6 37.45 -21.05 -30.01
N PRO A 7 37.28 -20.94 -28.67
CA PRO A 7 35.97 -20.84 -28.07
C PRO A 7 35.50 -19.38 -28.13
N LYS A 8 34.65 -19.07 -29.12
CA LYS A 8 33.91 -17.80 -29.14
C LYS A 8 33.05 -17.69 -27.88
N HIS A 9 33.42 -16.75 -27.04
CA HIS A 9 32.59 -16.30 -25.91
C HIS A 9 31.27 -15.72 -26.46
N ASP A 10 30.23 -16.51 -26.34
CA ASP A 10 28.83 -16.00 -26.45
C ASP A 10 28.49 -15.26 -25.16
N SER A 11 28.72 -13.96 -25.16
CA SER A 11 28.26 -13.07 -24.09
C SER A 11 26.75 -12.83 -24.27
N GLY A 12 25.95 -13.82 -23.82
CA GLY A 12 24.51 -13.67 -23.71
C GLY A 12 24.18 -12.45 -22.86
N GLN A 13 23.87 -11.32 -23.52
CA GLN A 13 23.36 -10.14 -22.85
C GLN A 13 22.01 -10.49 -22.23
N VAL A 14 22.00 -10.76 -20.91
CA VAL A 14 20.80 -10.82 -20.13
C VAL A 14 20.20 -9.41 -20.08
N THR A 15 19.36 -9.10 -21.04
CA THR A 15 18.57 -7.88 -21.05
C THR A 15 17.63 -7.91 -19.86
N THR A 16 18.09 -7.37 -18.73
CA THR A 16 17.25 -7.19 -17.54
C THR A 16 16.16 -6.19 -17.92
N MET A 17 15.00 -6.70 -18.32
CA MET A 17 13.81 -5.86 -18.54
C MET A 17 13.54 -5.07 -17.25
N ARG A 18 13.95 -3.81 -17.21
CA ARG A 18 13.57 -2.86 -16.16
C ARG A 18 12.05 -2.81 -16.15
N ARG A 19 11.42 -3.46 -15.20
CA ARG A 19 9.97 -3.39 -15.00
C ARG A 19 9.61 -1.92 -14.80
N ARG A 20 8.96 -1.33 -15.81
CA ARG A 20 8.54 0.09 -15.76
C ARG A 20 7.53 0.27 -14.63
N THR A 21 7.73 1.31 -13.81
CA THR A 21 6.76 1.68 -12.77
C THR A 21 5.44 2.10 -13.42
N LEU A 22 4.34 1.82 -12.73
CA LEU A 22 3.01 2.26 -13.13
C LEU A 22 2.92 3.79 -12.98
N SER A 23 2.45 4.48 -13.99
CA SER A 23 2.19 5.92 -13.93
C SER A 23 0.93 6.24 -13.13
N VAL A 24 -0.13 5.46 -13.34
CA VAL A 24 -1.42 5.62 -12.65
C VAL A 24 -1.98 4.26 -12.28
N ILE A 25 -2.51 4.16 -11.07
CA ILE A 25 -3.41 3.10 -10.64
C ILE A 25 -4.75 3.72 -10.28
N THR A 26 -5.85 3.09 -10.67
CA THR A 26 -7.20 3.58 -10.39
C THR A 26 -7.97 2.56 -9.56
N VAL A 27 -8.51 2.99 -8.43
CA VAL A 27 -9.39 2.21 -7.58
C VAL A 27 -10.83 2.67 -7.86
N ARG A 28 -11.69 1.73 -8.25
CA ARG A 28 -13.11 1.97 -8.51
C ARG A 28 -13.95 1.04 -7.67
N ARG A 29 -15.06 1.56 -7.12
CA ARG A 29 -16.05 0.71 -6.44
C ARG A 29 -16.71 -0.24 -7.45
N LYS A 30 -17.09 -1.42 -6.97
CA LYS A 30 -17.89 -2.37 -7.74
C LYS A 30 -19.36 -1.88 -7.78
N PRO A 31 -20.03 -1.88 -8.94
CA PRO A 31 -21.48 -1.65 -9.00
C PRO A 31 -22.21 -2.66 -8.09
N GLY A 32 -23.19 -2.16 -7.30
CA GLY A 32 -23.96 -3.00 -6.38
C GLY A 32 -23.27 -3.36 -5.05
N ASP A 33 -21.96 -3.15 -4.91
CA ASP A 33 -21.27 -3.36 -3.62
C ASP A 33 -20.25 -2.24 -3.36
N PRO A 34 -20.59 -1.20 -2.58
CA PRO A 34 -19.73 -0.06 -2.34
C PRO A 34 -18.50 -0.40 -1.47
N ARG A 35 -18.46 -1.57 -0.83
CA ARG A 35 -17.38 -2.03 0.04
C ARG A 35 -16.33 -2.85 -0.69
N ARG A 36 -16.56 -3.12 -1.98
CA ARG A 36 -15.63 -3.83 -2.87
C ARG A 36 -15.34 -3.00 -4.11
N GLY A 37 -14.24 -3.31 -4.77
CA GLY A 37 -13.85 -2.61 -5.97
C GLY A 37 -12.80 -3.33 -6.78
N TRP A 38 -12.25 -2.59 -7.72
CA TRP A 38 -11.15 -3.01 -8.57
C TRP A 38 -10.05 -1.97 -8.55
N LEU A 39 -8.81 -2.41 -8.39
CA LEU A 39 -7.63 -1.61 -8.67
C LEU A 39 -7.16 -1.96 -10.08
N THR A 40 -7.13 -0.96 -10.96
CA THR A 40 -6.76 -1.14 -12.37
C THR A 40 -5.52 -0.32 -12.73
N ALA A 41 -4.68 -0.87 -13.64
CA ALA A 41 -3.53 -0.18 -14.20
C ALA A 41 -3.15 -0.80 -15.55
N GLY A 42 -3.59 -0.18 -16.66
CA GLY A 42 -3.53 -0.80 -17.99
C GLY A 42 -4.36 -2.09 -18.01
N ALA A 43 -3.76 -3.19 -18.45
CA ALA A 43 -4.40 -4.51 -18.46
C ALA A 43 -4.50 -5.18 -17.06
N LEU A 44 -3.90 -4.60 -16.03
CA LEU A 44 -3.99 -5.13 -14.67
C LEU A 44 -5.34 -4.78 -14.06
N ALA A 45 -6.05 -5.78 -13.53
CA ALA A 45 -7.27 -5.62 -12.75
C ALA A 45 -7.19 -6.52 -11.51
N LEU A 46 -7.21 -5.93 -10.33
CA LEU A 46 -7.10 -6.63 -9.04
C LEU A 46 -8.33 -6.33 -8.19
N PRO A 47 -9.00 -7.35 -7.63
CA PRO A 47 -10.08 -7.11 -6.69
C PRO A 47 -9.55 -6.45 -5.42
N VAL A 48 -10.34 -5.54 -4.83
CA VAL A 48 -10.00 -4.85 -3.58
C VAL A 48 -11.17 -4.81 -2.63
N ALA A 49 -10.88 -4.86 -1.32
CA ALA A 49 -11.79 -4.42 -0.29
C ALA A 49 -11.63 -2.91 -0.08
N LEU A 50 -12.74 -2.25 0.19
CA LEU A 50 -12.84 -0.82 0.49
C LEU A 50 -13.40 -0.61 1.90
N GLY A 51 -13.45 0.63 2.32
CA GLY A 51 -14.05 1.01 3.60
C GLY A 51 -15.51 0.58 3.72
N ARG A 52 -15.94 0.18 4.93
CA ARG A 52 -17.35 -0.17 5.20
C ARG A 52 -18.33 0.95 4.84
N GLY A 53 -17.87 2.22 4.86
CA GLY A 53 -18.63 3.40 4.46
C GLY A 53 -18.60 3.69 2.95
N GLY A 54 -17.97 2.81 2.12
CA GLY A 54 -17.81 3.03 0.69
C GLY A 54 -16.77 4.12 0.38
N VAL A 55 -16.82 4.68 -0.84
CA VAL A 55 -15.96 5.81 -1.25
C VAL A 55 -16.62 7.12 -0.86
N ARG A 56 -15.86 8.02 -0.19
CA ARG A 56 -16.36 9.28 0.38
C ARG A 56 -15.60 10.50 -0.14
N ALA A 57 -16.30 11.49 -0.68
CA ALA A 57 -15.73 12.78 -1.06
C ALA A 57 -15.34 13.62 0.17
N ASN A 58 -16.19 13.65 1.20
CA ASN A 58 -15.95 14.33 2.47
C ASN A 58 -15.53 13.31 3.55
N LYS A 59 -14.35 12.72 3.38
CA LYS A 59 -13.79 11.79 4.37
C LYS A 59 -13.69 12.44 5.75
N ARG A 60 -14.18 11.74 6.77
CA ARG A 60 -14.06 12.10 8.19
C ARG A 60 -13.44 10.97 8.99
N GLU A 61 -12.84 11.32 10.13
CA GLU A 61 -12.35 10.31 11.07
C GLU A 61 -13.51 9.41 11.53
N GLY A 62 -13.24 8.10 11.63
CA GLY A 62 -14.24 7.12 12.10
C GLY A 62 -15.38 6.78 11.14
N ASP A 63 -15.54 7.46 9.99
CA ASP A 63 -16.66 7.24 9.05
C ASP A 63 -16.59 5.91 8.27
N GLY A 64 -15.46 5.19 8.39
CA GLY A 64 -15.23 3.95 7.66
C GLY A 64 -15.12 4.10 6.14
N GLY A 65 -15.06 5.32 5.61
CA GLY A 65 -15.02 5.60 4.18
C GLY A 65 -13.63 5.56 3.60
N THR A 66 -13.49 5.07 2.39
CA THR A 66 -12.28 5.23 1.56
C THR A 66 -12.33 6.60 0.88
N PRO A 67 -11.28 7.44 1.00
CA PRO A 67 -11.36 8.80 0.46
C PRO A 67 -11.37 8.80 -1.06
N LEU A 68 -12.31 9.52 -1.66
CA LEU A 68 -12.31 9.88 -3.08
C LEU A 68 -11.20 10.88 -3.33
N GLY A 69 -10.43 10.71 -4.41
CA GLY A 69 -9.41 11.70 -4.75
C GLY A 69 -8.22 11.15 -5.53
N LYS A 70 -7.18 11.98 -5.58
CA LYS A 70 -5.90 11.68 -6.22
C LYS A 70 -4.80 11.72 -5.16
N PHE A 71 -4.04 10.64 -5.06
CA PHE A 71 -3.02 10.45 -4.04
C PHE A 71 -1.70 10.01 -4.65
N ARG A 72 -0.64 10.03 -3.85
CA ARG A 72 0.68 9.48 -4.18
C ARG A 72 1.09 8.46 -3.12
N PRO A 73 1.73 7.36 -3.51
CA PRO A 73 2.39 6.49 -2.54
C PRO A 73 3.62 7.21 -1.99
N LYS A 74 3.81 7.19 -0.68
CA LYS A 74 4.92 7.82 0.01
C LYS A 74 6.06 6.84 0.30
N ARG A 75 5.72 5.71 0.93
CA ARG A 75 6.66 4.65 1.29
C ARG A 75 5.95 3.33 1.46
N VAL A 76 6.73 2.26 1.55
CA VAL A 76 6.26 0.93 1.94
C VAL A 76 6.80 0.61 3.32
N TRP A 77 5.92 0.20 4.21
CA TRP A 77 6.28 -0.39 5.49
C TRP A 77 6.12 -1.90 5.39
N TRP A 78 7.01 -2.70 6.01
CA TRP A 78 6.89 -4.16 5.97
C TRP A 78 7.39 -4.83 7.24
N ARG A 79 6.82 -6.00 7.55
CA ARG A 79 7.21 -6.89 8.63
C ARG A 79 8.41 -7.71 8.20
N ASN A 80 9.61 -7.22 8.50
CA ASN A 80 10.86 -7.91 8.16
C ASN A 80 11.12 -9.16 9.00
N ASP A 81 10.39 -9.32 10.08
CA ASP A 81 10.37 -10.52 10.93
C ASP A 81 9.52 -11.66 10.34
N ARG A 82 8.67 -11.37 9.35
CA ARG A 82 7.81 -12.35 8.68
C ARG A 82 8.14 -12.55 7.21
N HIS A 83 8.64 -11.51 6.58
CA HIS A 83 8.84 -11.50 5.14
C HIS A 83 10.20 -10.90 4.75
N GLY A 84 10.82 -11.46 3.73
CA GLY A 84 11.95 -10.84 3.07
C GLY A 84 11.60 -9.47 2.46
N ARG A 85 12.62 -8.69 2.14
CA ARG A 85 12.47 -7.36 1.55
C ARG A 85 11.58 -7.39 0.30
N PRO A 86 10.47 -6.64 0.25
CA PRO A 86 9.63 -6.60 -0.94
C PRO A 86 10.31 -5.80 -2.05
N PRO A 87 10.14 -6.21 -3.32
CA PRO A 87 10.59 -5.41 -4.46
C PRO A 87 9.73 -4.15 -4.56
N THR A 88 10.36 -2.97 -4.58
CA THR A 88 9.65 -1.70 -4.82
C THR A 88 10.65 -0.58 -5.14
N TYR A 89 10.20 0.46 -5.85
CA TYR A 89 10.95 1.70 -6.07
C TYR A 89 10.59 2.80 -5.07
N LEU A 90 9.69 2.50 -4.12
CA LEU A 90 9.35 3.40 -3.03
C LEU A 90 10.35 3.29 -1.88
N PRO A 91 10.54 4.34 -1.08
CA PRO A 91 11.26 4.23 0.18
C PRO A 91 10.69 3.10 1.04
N LEU A 92 11.57 2.26 1.61
CA LEU A 92 11.19 1.14 2.47
C LEU A 92 11.45 1.47 3.93
N ARG A 93 10.52 1.09 4.81
CA ARG A 93 10.67 1.16 6.25
C ARG A 93 10.24 -0.16 6.90
N ARG A 94 11.11 -0.73 7.72
CA ARG A 94 10.78 -1.88 8.57
C ARG A 94 9.78 -1.46 9.63
N ILE A 95 8.77 -2.27 9.85
CA ILE A 95 7.86 -2.10 10.99
C ILE A 95 8.56 -2.64 12.22
N ARG A 96 8.74 -1.80 13.23
CA ARG A 96 9.27 -2.16 14.53
C ARG A 96 8.13 -2.39 15.51
N ARG A 97 8.43 -3.08 16.59
CA ARG A 97 7.45 -3.48 17.60
C ARG A 97 6.70 -2.30 18.22
N GLU A 98 7.38 -1.17 18.35
CA GLU A 98 6.86 0.08 18.90
C GLU A 98 6.25 1.03 17.86
N ASP A 99 6.27 0.68 16.57
CA ASP A 99 5.67 1.55 15.56
C ASP A 99 4.14 1.49 15.62
N GLY A 100 3.53 2.67 15.67
CA GLY A 100 2.10 2.89 15.62
C GLY A 100 1.75 4.06 14.70
N TRP A 101 0.46 4.34 14.60
CA TRP A 101 -0.08 5.47 13.86
C TRP A 101 -1.05 6.24 14.74
N CYS A 102 -0.90 7.55 14.84
CA CYS A 102 -1.79 8.38 15.64
C CYS A 102 -3.08 8.67 14.85
N GLU A 103 -4.21 8.23 15.41
CA GLU A 103 -5.55 8.43 14.84
C GLU A 103 -6.40 9.40 15.69
N ASP A 104 -5.85 9.93 16.81
CA ASP A 104 -6.54 10.89 17.66
C ASP A 104 -6.50 12.29 17.03
N PRO A 105 -7.66 12.87 16.62
CA PRO A 105 -7.71 14.20 16.06
C PRO A 105 -7.29 15.32 17.00
N ALA A 106 -7.28 15.09 18.31
CA ALA A 106 -6.83 16.06 19.32
C ALA A 106 -5.30 16.05 19.52
N ASP A 107 -4.61 15.01 19.06
CA ASP A 107 -3.15 14.93 19.19
C ASP A 107 -2.45 15.70 18.06
N ARG A 108 -1.40 16.44 18.41
CA ARG A 108 -0.53 17.15 17.45
C ARG A 108 0.10 16.23 16.40
N HIS A 109 0.24 14.94 16.70
CA HIS A 109 0.77 13.93 15.80
C HIS A 109 -0.31 13.23 14.97
N TYR A 110 -1.57 13.73 15.03
CA TYR A 110 -2.65 13.16 14.23
C TYR A 110 -2.20 12.82 12.81
N ASN A 111 -2.61 11.66 12.32
CA ASN A 111 -2.26 11.12 11.01
C ASN A 111 -0.74 11.07 10.73
N GLN A 112 0.04 10.67 11.75
CA GLN A 112 1.49 10.46 11.63
C GLN A 112 1.92 9.15 12.30
N PRO A 113 3.07 8.59 11.88
CA PRO A 113 3.68 7.48 12.61
C PRO A 113 4.17 7.97 13.97
N VAL A 114 3.91 7.19 14.99
CA VAL A 114 4.32 7.43 16.38
C VAL A 114 4.98 6.20 16.99
N ARG A 115 5.66 6.39 18.12
CA ARG A 115 6.13 5.31 18.97
C ARG A 115 5.09 5.04 20.05
N VAL A 116 4.61 3.81 20.14
CA VAL A 116 3.62 3.41 21.15
C VAL A 116 4.24 2.48 22.18
N PRO A 117 4.00 2.70 23.49
CA PRO A 117 4.43 1.80 24.53
C PRO A 117 3.88 0.39 24.34
N GLN A 118 4.57 -0.64 24.84
CA GLN A 118 4.11 -2.04 24.71
C GLN A 118 2.75 -2.29 25.36
N SER A 119 2.44 -1.58 26.43
CA SER A 119 1.17 -1.66 27.16
C SER A 119 0.01 -0.94 26.48
N SER A 120 0.28 -0.11 25.47
CA SER A 120 -0.78 0.60 24.76
C SER A 120 -1.52 -0.31 23.78
N ALA A 121 -2.86 -0.29 23.86
CA ALA A 121 -3.74 -0.92 22.86
C ALA A 121 -3.88 -0.12 21.56
N ALA A 122 -3.28 1.08 21.48
CA ALA A 122 -3.43 1.97 20.35
C ALA A 122 -2.73 1.43 19.08
N ASP A 123 -3.33 1.61 18.00
CA ASP A 123 -2.99 1.57 16.55
C ASP A 123 -1.58 1.11 16.17
N ARG A 124 -1.19 -0.07 16.68
CA ARG A 124 0.10 -0.68 16.35
C ARG A 124 0.14 -1.12 14.90
N LEU A 125 1.26 -0.84 14.24
CA LEU A 125 1.51 -1.38 12.91
C LEU A 125 1.94 -2.87 12.94
N THR A 126 2.40 -3.38 14.11
CA THR A 126 2.72 -4.80 14.33
C THR A 126 1.48 -5.61 14.67
N ARG A 127 0.62 -5.84 13.71
CA ARG A 127 -0.60 -6.62 13.87
C ARG A 127 -0.32 -8.12 13.83
N PRO A 128 -0.99 -8.93 14.68
CA PRO A 128 -0.86 -10.40 14.66
C PRO A 128 -1.58 -11.03 13.45
N ASP A 129 -2.63 -10.37 12.92
CA ASP A 129 -3.48 -10.89 11.85
C ASP A 129 -2.86 -10.81 10.43
N GLY A 130 -1.65 -10.29 10.29
CA GLY A 130 -0.92 -10.21 9.03
C GLY A 130 -1.40 -9.14 8.05
N LEU A 131 -2.46 -8.40 8.36
CA LEU A 131 -3.02 -7.40 7.44
C LEU A 131 -2.03 -6.28 7.13
N TYR A 132 -1.12 -5.99 8.07
CA TYR A 132 -0.09 -4.96 7.94
C TYR A 132 1.31 -5.54 7.67
N ASP A 133 1.39 -6.78 7.19
CA ASP A 133 2.68 -7.34 6.79
C ASP A 133 3.32 -6.53 5.65
N TYR A 134 2.47 -5.89 4.81
CA TYR A 134 2.84 -4.85 3.86
C TYR A 134 1.83 -3.71 3.90
N ILE A 135 2.34 -2.48 4.02
CA ILE A 135 1.53 -1.25 3.98
C ILE A 135 2.14 -0.31 2.94
N VAL A 136 1.33 0.20 2.03
CA VAL A 136 1.66 1.38 1.21
C VAL A 136 1.04 2.59 1.88
N GLU A 137 1.86 3.46 2.44
CA GLU A 137 1.45 4.77 2.95
C GLU A 137 1.12 5.66 1.75
N ILE A 138 -0.06 6.28 1.76
CA ILE A 138 -0.47 7.27 0.77
C ILE A 138 -0.54 8.66 1.38
N ASP A 139 -0.52 9.71 0.58
CA ASP A 139 -0.48 11.11 1.04
C ASP A 139 -1.84 11.70 1.39
N HIS A 140 -2.85 10.85 1.70
CA HIS A 140 -4.14 11.33 2.19
C HIS A 140 -3.98 12.16 3.46
N ASN A 141 -4.59 13.35 3.48
CA ASN A 141 -4.61 14.27 4.63
C ASN A 141 -3.21 14.54 5.23
N THR A 142 -2.21 14.81 4.38
CA THR A 142 -0.84 15.05 4.84
C THR A 142 -0.34 16.48 4.61
N ARG A 143 -0.88 17.20 3.60
CA ARG A 143 -0.46 18.57 3.24
C ARG A 143 -1.61 19.37 2.64
N PRO A 144 -2.30 20.20 3.40
CA PRO A 144 -2.20 20.32 4.86
C PRO A 144 -2.80 19.10 5.56
N ARG A 145 -2.35 18.84 6.78
CA ARG A 145 -2.97 17.87 7.67
C ARG A 145 -4.04 18.58 8.48
N VAL A 146 -5.27 18.09 8.39
CA VAL A 146 -6.45 18.66 9.03
C VAL A 146 -7.04 17.65 10.00
N ALA A 147 -7.21 18.03 11.26
CA ALA A 147 -7.82 17.20 12.28
C ALA A 147 -9.23 16.74 11.85
N GLY A 148 -9.54 15.46 12.11
CA GLY A 148 -10.85 14.88 11.80
C GLY A 148 -11.13 14.58 10.32
N ARG A 149 -10.17 14.83 9.41
CA ARG A 149 -10.33 14.54 7.97
C ARG A 149 -9.85 13.14 7.55
N GLY A 150 -9.67 12.26 8.51
CA GLY A 150 -9.27 10.88 8.32
C GLY A 150 -7.76 10.67 8.45
N SER A 151 -7.41 9.60 9.12
CA SER A 151 -6.04 9.14 9.37
C SER A 151 -5.84 7.71 8.88
N ALA A 152 -4.60 7.22 8.90
CA ALA A 152 -4.23 5.83 8.64
C ALA A 152 -4.86 5.23 7.38
N VAL A 153 -4.98 6.02 6.30
CA VAL A 153 -5.49 5.49 5.02
C VAL A 153 -4.33 4.90 4.24
N PHE A 154 -4.34 3.56 4.13
CA PHE A 154 -3.29 2.78 3.53
C PHE A 154 -3.80 1.89 2.39
N ILE A 155 -2.85 1.31 1.63
CA ILE A 155 -3.10 0.11 0.84
C ILE A 155 -2.40 -1.05 1.58
N HIS A 156 -3.15 -2.10 1.95
CA HIS A 156 -2.63 -3.21 2.77
C HIS A 156 -3.22 -4.58 2.35
N ILE A 157 -2.92 -5.65 3.09
CA ILE A 157 -3.43 -7.00 2.80
C ILE A 157 -4.90 -7.10 3.22
N ALA A 158 -5.72 -7.68 2.35
CA ALA A 158 -7.13 -7.91 2.61
C ALA A 158 -7.36 -9.06 3.59
N ARG A 159 -8.43 -8.95 4.39
CA ARG A 159 -8.98 -10.10 5.12
C ARG A 159 -9.50 -11.16 4.16
N PRO A 160 -9.54 -12.44 4.57
CA PRO A 160 -10.22 -13.48 3.81
C PRO A 160 -11.64 -13.02 3.36
N GLY A 161 -12.02 -13.36 2.13
CA GLY A 161 -13.29 -12.95 1.56
C GLY A 161 -13.45 -11.46 1.27
N PHE A 162 -12.37 -10.67 1.34
CA PHE A 162 -12.40 -9.21 1.12
C PHE A 162 -13.40 -8.51 2.05
N ALA A 163 -13.39 -8.86 3.36
CA ALA A 163 -14.19 -8.14 4.36
C ALA A 163 -13.83 -6.65 4.36
N PRO A 164 -14.82 -5.75 4.56
CA PRO A 164 -14.63 -4.30 4.49
C PRO A 164 -13.56 -3.79 5.48
N THR A 165 -12.87 -2.72 5.08
CA THR A 165 -11.88 -2.03 5.91
C THR A 165 -12.51 -0.89 6.72
N ALA A 166 -11.72 -0.21 7.54
CA ALA A 166 -12.12 1.04 8.19
C ALA A 166 -11.91 2.30 7.31
N GLY A 167 -11.49 2.12 6.04
CA GLY A 167 -11.25 3.22 5.09
C GLY A 167 -10.08 2.96 4.15
N CYS A 168 -9.27 1.98 4.43
CA CYS A 168 -8.14 1.58 3.57
C CYS A 168 -8.60 0.87 2.29
N VAL A 169 -7.68 0.71 1.35
CA VAL A 169 -7.80 -0.17 0.19
C VAL A 169 -7.03 -1.44 0.51
N ALA A 170 -7.66 -2.62 0.41
CA ALA A 170 -6.98 -3.86 0.74
C ALA A 170 -7.01 -4.87 -0.41
N LEU A 171 -5.87 -5.52 -0.65
CA LEU A 171 -5.65 -6.49 -1.72
C LEU A 171 -5.25 -7.86 -1.15
N GLU A 172 -5.42 -8.89 -1.94
CA GLU A 172 -4.82 -10.21 -1.66
C GLU A 172 -3.29 -10.07 -1.53
N ALA A 173 -2.65 -10.82 -0.62
CA ALA A 173 -1.23 -10.66 -0.26
C ALA A 173 -0.28 -10.77 -1.46
N LYS A 174 -0.49 -11.78 -2.32
CA LYS A 174 0.34 -12.00 -3.52
C LYS A 174 0.14 -10.87 -4.53
N ALA A 175 -1.12 -10.40 -4.70
CA ALA A 175 -1.46 -9.29 -5.58
C ALA A 175 -0.79 -7.99 -5.12
N LEU A 176 -0.85 -7.69 -3.81
CA LEU A 176 -0.17 -6.53 -3.24
C LEU A 176 1.34 -6.61 -3.44
N ARG A 177 1.98 -7.75 -3.12
CA ARG A 177 3.42 -7.93 -3.32
C ARG A 177 3.85 -7.69 -4.78
N ASN A 178 3.07 -8.20 -5.73
CA ASN A 178 3.32 -7.98 -7.17
C ASN A 178 3.12 -6.51 -7.57
N LEU A 179 2.13 -5.84 -6.98
CA LEU A 179 1.90 -4.41 -7.20
C LEU A 179 3.07 -3.58 -6.68
N LEU A 180 3.63 -3.89 -5.49
CA LEU A 180 4.76 -3.19 -4.91
C LEU A 180 5.95 -3.10 -5.87
N ALA A 181 6.25 -4.17 -6.63
CA ALA A 181 7.32 -4.20 -7.62
C ALA A 181 7.13 -3.21 -8.79
N ARG A 182 5.95 -2.62 -8.92
CA ARG A 182 5.57 -1.70 -9.98
C ARG A 182 5.22 -0.30 -9.48
N LEU A 183 5.23 -0.07 -8.17
CA LEU A 183 5.00 1.25 -7.58
C LEU A 183 6.30 2.05 -7.48
N GLY A 184 6.23 3.31 -7.81
CA GLY A 184 7.34 4.26 -7.70
C GLY A 184 6.89 5.65 -7.26
N PRO A 185 7.82 6.57 -6.95
CA PRO A 185 7.50 7.90 -6.40
C PRO A 185 6.62 8.76 -7.32
N ARG A 186 6.64 8.49 -8.63
CA ARG A 186 5.82 9.19 -9.63
C ARG A 186 4.47 8.55 -9.89
N THR A 187 4.20 7.38 -9.31
CA THR A 187 2.88 6.73 -9.44
C THR A 187 1.79 7.63 -8.87
N ARG A 188 0.68 7.73 -9.58
CA ARG A 188 -0.55 8.38 -9.10
C ARG A 188 -1.58 7.32 -8.72
N ILE A 189 -2.26 7.55 -7.62
CA ILE A 189 -3.36 6.71 -7.13
C ILE A 189 -4.64 7.54 -7.29
N ARG A 190 -5.60 7.03 -8.06
CA ARG A 190 -6.92 7.64 -8.21
C ARG A 190 -7.95 6.73 -7.53
N ILE A 191 -8.73 7.28 -6.62
CA ILE A 191 -9.88 6.61 -5.99
C ILE A 191 -11.13 7.34 -6.47
N VAL A 192 -12.03 6.61 -7.17
CA VAL A 192 -13.22 7.16 -7.85
C VAL A 192 -14.46 6.32 -7.61
#